data_c84c3565a0699280e767acadd678e216
#
_entry.id   c84c3565a0699280e767acadd678e216
#
_cell.length_a   1.000
_cell.length_b   1.000
_cell.length_c   1.000
_cell.angle_alpha   90.00
_cell.angle_beta   90.00
_cell.angle_gamma   90.00
#
_symmetry.space_group_name_H-M   'P 1'
#
loop_
_entity.id
_entity.type
_entity.pdbx_description
1 polymer ?
#
loop_
_entity_poly.entity_id
_entity_poly.type
_entity_poly.pdbx_seq_one_letter_code
_entity_poly.pdbx_strand_id
1 'polypeptide(L)'
;MNYEYTVHKLLEANTSKYYMNKLGYSFKDLEPHIGRQTMKFHYDVHYRNFTKGLNAALGNRPKPNITVLLKNIKNYNDAVNHNAGGYYNHSMYWKFMKPGGSKISTQTELGRAIKSTFGSFNNFKKEFKEKGTSIYGSGWVWLVKNKDKLEIITTPNQDNPLMHRQGQPVFGNDMWEHAYYLDDGPYNEEFMDRYFKVVDWDFCNSLFISN
;
A
#
# COMPACT_ATOMS: atom_id res chain seq x y z
N MET A 1 -17.94 -5.93 8.47
CA MET A 1 -17.10 -6.89 7.71
C MET A 1 -15.69 -6.64 8.20
N ASN A 2 -14.97 -7.65 8.71
CA ASN A 2 -13.65 -7.35 9.26
C ASN A 2 -12.60 -7.13 8.16
N TYR A 3 -11.55 -6.40 8.51
CA TYR A 3 -10.47 -6.02 7.60
C TYR A 3 -9.82 -7.22 6.90
N GLU A 4 -9.54 -8.28 7.65
CA GLU A 4 -8.90 -9.50 7.11
C GLU A 4 -9.75 -10.16 6.02
N TYR A 5 -11.07 -10.24 6.24
CA TYR A 5 -12.01 -10.75 5.25
C TYR A 5 -12.05 -9.84 4.01
N THR A 6 -12.08 -8.51 4.23
CA THR A 6 -12.08 -7.53 3.15
C THR A 6 -10.82 -7.65 2.31
N VAL A 7 -9.63 -7.67 2.93
CA VAL A 7 -8.35 -7.84 2.22
C VAL A 7 -8.27 -9.21 1.55
N HIS A 8 -8.70 -10.28 2.23
CA HIS A 8 -8.70 -11.61 1.66
C HIS A 8 -9.54 -11.68 0.37
N LYS A 9 -10.76 -11.14 0.40
CA LYS A 9 -11.64 -11.09 -0.76
C LYS A 9 -11.06 -10.22 -1.89
N LEU A 10 -10.42 -9.10 -1.54
CA LEU A 10 -9.78 -8.21 -2.51
C LEU A 10 -8.57 -8.84 -3.21
N LEU A 11 -7.83 -9.70 -2.51
CA LEU A 11 -6.57 -10.29 -3.00
C LEU A 11 -6.76 -11.71 -3.58
N GLU A 12 -8.01 -12.16 -3.73
CA GLU A 12 -8.37 -13.45 -4.36
C GLU A 12 -7.42 -14.61 -4.01
N ALA A 13 -7.20 -14.84 -2.71
CA ALA A 13 -6.27 -15.88 -2.26
C ALA A 13 -6.77 -17.27 -2.69
N ASN A 14 -6.07 -17.85 -3.66
CA ASN A 14 -6.23 -19.26 -4.01
C ASN A 14 -5.38 -20.09 -3.05
N THR A 15 -5.87 -21.25 -2.62
CA THR A 15 -5.19 -22.14 -1.69
C THR A 15 -3.88 -22.74 -2.24
N SER A 16 -3.65 -22.71 -3.55
CA SER A 16 -2.47 -23.30 -4.19
C SER A 16 -1.34 -22.31 -4.47
N LYS A 17 -1.66 -21.06 -4.85
CA LYS A 17 -0.67 -20.02 -5.21
C LYS A 17 -1.19 -18.63 -4.93
N TYR A 18 -0.27 -17.69 -4.72
CA TYR A 18 -0.57 -16.26 -4.83
C TYR A 18 -0.49 -15.84 -6.29
N TYR A 19 -1.44 -15.04 -6.73
CA TYR A 19 -1.52 -14.50 -8.08
C TYR A 19 -1.44 -12.97 -8.03
N MET A 20 -0.92 -12.38 -9.09
CA MET A 20 -1.00 -10.93 -9.25
C MET A 20 -2.46 -10.50 -9.40
N ASN A 21 -2.89 -9.54 -8.60
CA ASN A 21 -4.21 -8.92 -8.78
C ASN A 21 -4.21 -8.11 -10.07
N LYS A 22 -5.28 -8.23 -10.86
CA LYS A 22 -5.45 -7.41 -12.05
C LYS A 22 -5.57 -5.93 -11.66
N LEU A 23 -4.94 -5.05 -12.45
CA LEU A 23 -5.22 -3.63 -12.39
C LEU A 23 -6.65 -3.38 -12.86
N GLY A 24 -7.37 -2.48 -12.19
CA GLY A 24 -8.67 -2.01 -12.63
C GLY A 24 -8.61 -0.92 -13.71
N TYR A 25 -7.38 -0.58 -14.18
CA TYR A 25 -7.10 0.51 -15.12
C TYR A 25 -5.83 0.17 -15.94
N SER A 26 -5.60 0.86 -17.04
CA SER A 26 -4.41 0.66 -17.87
C SER A 26 -3.20 1.42 -17.32
N PHE A 27 -1.99 1.03 -17.73
CA PHE A 27 -0.76 1.69 -17.27
C PHE A 27 -0.69 3.20 -17.56
N LYS A 28 -1.41 3.70 -18.57
CA LYS A 28 -1.43 5.11 -18.93
C LYS A 28 -2.49 5.94 -18.21
N ASP A 29 -3.42 5.30 -17.52
CA ASP A 29 -4.63 5.98 -17.02
C ASP A 29 -4.34 6.82 -15.75
N LEU A 30 -3.15 6.71 -15.17
CA LEU A 30 -2.70 7.57 -14.08
C LEU A 30 -1.86 8.78 -14.56
N GLU A 31 -1.60 8.89 -15.88
CA GLU A 31 -0.93 10.07 -16.44
C GLU A 31 -1.82 11.32 -16.29
N PRO A 32 -1.22 12.51 -16.12
CA PRO A 32 0.22 12.81 -16.10
C PRO A 32 0.88 12.61 -14.72
N HIS A 33 0.22 12.03 -13.75
CA HIS A 33 0.67 11.97 -12.36
C HIS A 33 1.65 10.84 -12.08
N ILE A 34 1.45 9.68 -12.70
CA ILE A 34 2.39 8.55 -12.69
C ILE A 34 2.51 8.07 -14.14
N GLY A 35 3.72 8.06 -14.66
CA GLY A 35 3.98 7.74 -16.05
C GLY A 35 3.72 6.27 -16.39
N ARG A 36 3.28 6.02 -17.63
CA ARG A 36 3.02 4.68 -18.15
C ARG A 36 4.20 3.72 -17.96
N GLN A 37 5.44 4.21 -18.16
CA GLN A 37 6.62 3.37 -18.08
C GLN A 37 6.93 2.97 -16.63
N THR A 38 6.78 3.91 -15.69
CA THR A 38 6.87 3.66 -14.26
C THR A 38 5.84 2.61 -13.83
N MET A 39 4.57 2.79 -14.20
CA MET A 39 3.52 1.82 -13.92
C MET A 39 3.81 0.43 -14.47
N LYS A 40 4.30 0.37 -15.71
CA LYS A 40 4.64 -0.90 -16.36
C LYS A 40 5.76 -1.65 -15.63
N PHE A 41 6.86 -0.98 -15.31
CA PHE A 41 7.97 -1.62 -14.59
C PHE A 41 7.58 -1.99 -13.17
N HIS A 42 6.89 -1.10 -12.49
CA HIS A 42 6.47 -1.31 -11.11
C HIS A 42 5.54 -2.53 -10.99
N TYR A 43 4.57 -2.68 -11.91
CA TYR A 43 3.65 -3.81 -11.92
C TYR A 43 4.26 -5.07 -12.55
N ASP A 44 4.79 -4.98 -13.79
CA ASP A 44 5.21 -6.14 -14.57
C ASP A 44 6.56 -6.71 -14.12
N VAL A 45 7.39 -5.92 -13.42
CA VAL A 45 8.69 -6.40 -12.94
C VAL A 45 8.67 -6.55 -11.42
N HIS A 46 8.51 -5.48 -10.66
CA HIS A 46 8.63 -5.51 -9.20
C HIS A 46 7.53 -6.35 -8.54
N TYR A 47 6.27 -6.03 -8.76
CA TYR A 47 5.15 -6.79 -8.17
C TYR A 47 5.13 -8.24 -8.64
N ARG A 48 5.41 -8.50 -9.92
CA ARG A 48 5.54 -9.86 -10.47
C ARG A 48 6.64 -10.65 -9.77
N ASN A 49 7.80 -10.04 -9.52
CA ASN A 49 8.91 -10.70 -8.87
C ASN A 49 8.59 -11.03 -7.41
N PHE A 50 7.96 -10.13 -6.66
CA PHE A 50 7.49 -10.42 -5.30
C PHE A 50 6.48 -11.57 -5.29
N THR A 51 5.53 -11.60 -6.23
CA THR A 51 4.55 -12.68 -6.34
C THR A 51 5.21 -14.03 -6.63
N LYS A 52 6.14 -14.07 -7.59
CA LYS A 52 6.90 -15.28 -7.91
C LYS A 52 7.80 -15.72 -6.75
N GLY A 53 8.52 -14.77 -6.15
CA GLY A 53 9.42 -15.01 -5.03
C GLY A 53 8.69 -15.58 -3.81
N LEU A 54 7.52 -15.04 -3.48
CA LEU A 54 6.69 -15.56 -2.38
C LEU A 54 6.26 -17.00 -2.63
N ASN A 55 5.76 -17.29 -3.84
CA ASN A 55 5.37 -18.67 -4.20
C ASN A 55 6.56 -19.63 -4.14
N ALA A 56 7.73 -19.23 -4.64
CA ALA A 56 8.95 -20.04 -4.60
C ALA A 56 9.42 -20.28 -3.15
N ALA A 57 9.44 -19.22 -2.32
CA ALA A 57 9.90 -19.31 -0.93
C ALA A 57 8.98 -20.20 -0.06
N LEU A 58 7.68 -20.21 -0.35
CA LEU A 58 6.72 -21.09 0.32
C LEU A 58 6.73 -22.53 -0.24
N GLY A 59 7.24 -22.75 -1.45
CA GLY A 59 7.28 -24.06 -2.09
C GLY A 59 5.87 -24.69 -2.21
N ASN A 60 5.78 -25.98 -1.88
CA ASN A 60 4.53 -26.75 -1.94
C ASN A 60 3.65 -26.65 -0.68
N ARG A 61 4.01 -25.77 0.26
CA ARG A 61 3.19 -25.56 1.47
C ARG A 61 1.84 -24.95 1.11
N PRO A 62 0.77 -25.26 1.85
CA PRO A 62 -0.50 -24.55 1.73
C PRO A 62 -0.30 -23.04 1.86
N LYS A 63 -0.97 -22.27 1.03
CA LYS A 63 -0.86 -20.80 1.05
C LYS A 63 -1.88 -20.22 2.02
N PRO A 64 -1.45 -19.69 3.17
CA PRO A 64 -2.38 -19.04 4.10
C PRO A 64 -2.92 -17.75 3.47
N ASN A 65 -3.98 -17.20 4.06
CA ASN A 65 -4.36 -15.83 3.81
C ASN A 65 -3.15 -14.91 4.05
N ILE A 66 -2.89 -13.96 3.14
CA ILE A 66 -1.71 -13.11 3.21
C ILE A 66 -1.65 -12.30 4.51
N THR A 67 -2.78 -11.81 5.02
CA THR A 67 -2.80 -11.06 6.28
C THR A 67 -2.47 -11.94 7.48
N VAL A 68 -2.90 -13.21 7.46
CA VAL A 68 -2.55 -14.21 8.48
C VAL A 68 -1.06 -14.53 8.42
N LEU A 69 -0.50 -14.69 7.20
CA LEU A 69 0.93 -14.92 7.02
C LEU A 69 1.73 -13.76 7.59
N LEU A 70 1.39 -12.51 7.22
CA LEU A 70 2.09 -11.31 7.68
C LEU A 70 2.04 -11.14 9.20
N LYS A 71 0.89 -11.38 9.83
CA LYS A 71 0.78 -11.32 11.31
C LYS A 71 1.61 -12.38 12.04
N ASN A 72 1.96 -13.46 11.35
CA ASN A 72 2.76 -14.57 11.87
C ASN A 72 4.16 -14.63 11.21
N ILE A 73 4.62 -13.53 10.65
CA ILE A 73 5.81 -13.46 9.80
C ILE A 73 7.08 -13.96 10.49
N LYS A 74 7.17 -13.82 11.81
CA LYS A 74 8.29 -14.32 12.63
C LYS A 74 8.51 -15.83 12.53
N ASN A 75 7.52 -16.59 12.06
CA ASN A 75 7.61 -18.04 11.87
C ASN A 75 8.19 -18.41 10.49
N TYR A 76 8.60 -17.44 9.70
CA TYR A 76 9.08 -17.63 8.34
C TYR A 76 10.50 -17.06 8.18
N ASN A 77 11.20 -17.52 7.15
CA ASN A 77 12.54 -17.02 6.82
C ASN A 77 12.48 -15.67 6.07
N ASP A 78 13.62 -15.04 5.92
CA ASP A 78 13.75 -13.71 5.30
C ASP A 78 13.23 -13.67 3.85
N ALA A 79 13.38 -14.78 3.09
CA ALA A 79 12.86 -14.84 1.73
C ALA A 79 11.33 -14.77 1.70
N VAL A 80 10.64 -15.44 2.63
CA VAL A 80 9.18 -15.30 2.78
C VAL A 80 8.84 -13.91 3.29
N ASN A 81 9.56 -13.40 4.30
CA ASN A 81 9.30 -12.08 4.89
C ASN A 81 9.34 -10.98 3.82
N HIS A 82 10.43 -10.90 3.08
CA HIS A 82 10.61 -9.90 2.03
C HIS A 82 9.54 -10.01 0.93
N ASN A 83 9.32 -11.21 0.41
CA ASN A 83 8.40 -11.40 -0.70
C ASN A 83 6.92 -11.30 -0.30
N ALA A 84 6.56 -11.72 0.92
CA ALA A 84 5.19 -11.56 1.44
C ALA A 84 4.86 -10.08 1.66
N GLY A 85 5.79 -9.33 2.21
CA GLY A 85 5.66 -7.88 2.35
C GLY A 85 5.50 -7.21 0.99
N GLY A 86 6.42 -7.47 0.07
CA GLY A 86 6.36 -6.90 -1.28
C GLY A 86 5.06 -7.28 -2.02
N TYR A 87 4.62 -8.53 -1.92
CA TYR A 87 3.35 -8.95 -2.51
C TYR A 87 2.16 -8.18 -1.95
N TYR A 88 2.04 -8.10 -0.62
CA TYR A 88 0.93 -7.39 0.02
C TYR A 88 0.97 -5.89 -0.26
N ASN A 89 2.12 -5.26 -0.05
CA ASN A 89 2.28 -3.82 -0.22
C ASN A 89 1.86 -3.36 -1.62
N HIS A 90 2.36 -4.04 -2.65
CA HIS A 90 2.01 -3.73 -4.04
C HIS A 90 0.56 -4.10 -4.38
N SER A 91 0.04 -5.22 -3.85
CA SER A 91 -1.38 -5.58 -4.02
C SER A 91 -2.31 -4.48 -3.53
N MET A 92 -1.97 -3.85 -2.40
CA MET A 92 -2.73 -2.73 -1.83
C MET A 92 -2.47 -1.42 -2.57
N TYR A 93 -1.22 -1.18 -2.99
CA TYR A 93 -0.81 0.04 -3.71
C TYR A 93 -1.67 0.27 -4.96
N TRP A 94 -1.90 -0.76 -5.77
CA TRP A 94 -2.74 -0.67 -6.96
C TRP A 94 -4.20 -0.32 -6.64
N LYS A 95 -4.68 -0.74 -5.47
CA LYS A 95 -6.05 -0.45 -5.00
C LYS A 95 -6.18 0.94 -4.38
N PHE A 96 -5.09 1.50 -3.86
CA PHE A 96 -5.08 2.87 -3.35
C PHE A 96 -5.19 3.91 -4.46
N MET A 97 -5.07 3.52 -5.73
CA MET A 97 -5.09 4.44 -6.86
C MET A 97 -6.24 4.16 -7.81
N LYS A 98 -6.73 5.22 -8.44
CA LYS A 98 -7.66 5.17 -9.58
C LYS A 98 -7.43 6.36 -10.52
N PRO A 99 -7.80 6.22 -11.82
CA PRO A 99 -7.77 7.34 -12.76
C PRO A 99 -8.53 8.55 -12.22
N GLY A 100 -7.87 9.71 -12.21
CA GLY A 100 -8.43 10.96 -11.70
C GLY A 100 -8.59 11.03 -10.17
N GLY A 101 -8.27 9.97 -9.44
CA GLY A 101 -8.41 9.92 -7.99
C GLY A 101 -9.85 10.14 -7.49
N SER A 102 -9.99 10.37 -6.18
CA SER A 102 -11.21 10.90 -5.58
C SER A 102 -10.89 11.96 -4.54
N LYS A 103 -11.89 12.77 -4.19
CA LYS A 103 -11.74 13.79 -3.15
C LYS A 103 -12.06 13.19 -1.80
N ILE A 104 -11.21 13.44 -0.81
CA ILE A 104 -11.57 13.15 0.58
C ILE A 104 -12.69 14.10 1.02
N SER A 105 -13.70 13.55 1.68
CA SER A 105 -14.85 14.33 2.16
C SER A 105 -15.00 14.16 3.68
N THR A 106 -15.26 15.25 4.39
CA THR A 106 -15.64 15.20 5.80
C THR A 106 -17.00 14.56 6.06
N GLN A 107 -17.73 14.18 5.02
CA GLN A 107 -18.94 13.36 5.13
C GLN A 107 -18.62 11.86 5.30
N THR A 108 -17.43 11.43 4.93
CA THR A 108 -16.97 10.04 5.12
C THR A 108 -16.36 9.84 6.52
N GLU A 109 -16.38 8.59 7.00
CA GLU A 109 -15.79 8.24 8.29
C GLU A 109 -14.29 8.56 8.33
N LEU A 110 -13.55 8.16 7.28
CA LEU A 110 -12.12 8.45 7.17
C LEU A 110 -11.86 9.96 7.13
N GLY A 111 -12.65 10.73 6.39
CA GLY A 111 -12.47 12.18 6.31
C GLY A 111 -12.72 12.89 7.64
N ARG A 112 -13.72 12.44 8.42
CA ARG A 112 -13.94 12.92 9.80
C ARG A 112 -12.77 12.57 10.72
N ALA A 113 -12.29 11.33 10.64
CA ALA A 113 -11.15 10.87 11.44
C ALA A 113 -9.85 11.65 11.12
N ILE A 114 -9.57 11.90 9.83
CA ILE A 114 -8.44 12.73 9.40
C ILE A 114 -8.58 14.15 9.96
N LYS A 115 -9.76 14.76 9.85
CA LYS A 115 -9.99 16.11 10.39
C LYS A 115 -9.81 16.14 11.90
N SER A 116 -10.32 15.15 12.62
CA SER A 116 -10.20 15.05 14.07
C SER A 116 -8.75 14.84 14.53
N THR A 117 -7.97 14.02 13.82
CA THR A 117 -6.61 13.66 14.23
C THR A 117 -5.59 14.74 13.84
N PHE A 118 -5.69 15.26 12.60
CA PHE A 118 -4.70 16.16 12.02
C PHE A 118 -5.17 17.62 11.88
N GLY A 119 -6.41 17.92 12.29
CA GLY A 119 -7.02 19.23 12.15
C GLY A 119 -7.54 19.55 10.75
N SER A 120 -6.84 19.13 9.71
CA SER A 120 -7.25 19.30 8.31
C SER A 120 -6.62 18.25 7.40
N PHE A 121 -7.18 18.10 6.19
CA PHE A 121 -6.57 17.25 5.16
C PHE A 121 -5.19 17.78 4.71
N ASN A 122 -5.01 19.10 4.67
CA ASN A 122 -3.73 19.70 4.29
C ASN A 122 -2.65 19.40 5.32
N ASN A 123 -2.97 19.45 6.61
CA ASN A 123 -2.03 19.08 7.66
C ASN A 123 -1.67 17.59 7.59
N PHE A 124 -2.67 16.72 7.40
CA PHE A 124 -2.45 15.31 7.17
C PHE A 124 -1.51 15.07 5.98
N LYS A 125 -1.80 15.70 4.82
CA LYS A 125 -0.97 15.59 3.62
C LYS A 125 0.47 16.03 3.89
N LYS A 126 0.65 17.16 4.60
CA LYS A 126 1.96 17.70 4.97
C LYS A 126 2.72 16.70 5.84
N GLU A 127 2.12 16.22 6.93
CA GLU A 127 2.75 15.26 7.85
C GLU A 127 3.07 13.92 7.15
N PHE A 128 2.17 13.44 6.28
CA PHE A 128 2.38 12.22 5.51
C PHE A 128 3.58 12.35 4.55
N LYS A 129 3.72 13.49 3.88
CA LYS A 129 4.87 13.81 3.03
C LYS A 129 6.16 13.87 3.84
N GLU A 130 6.19 14.63 4.93
CA GLU A 130 7.36 14.76 5.80
C GLU A 130 7.83 13.40 6.31
N LYS A 131 6.90 12.55 6.73
CA LYS A 131 7.22 11.17 7.15
C LYS A 131 7.78 10.33 6.00
N GLY A 132 7.15 10.37 4.83
CA GLY A 132 7.58 9.59 3.67
C GLY A 132 8.96 10.00 3.17
N THR A 133 9.20 11.30 3.02
CA THR A 133 10.48 11.83 2.53
C THR A 133 11.62 11.72 3.55
N SER A 134 11.30 11.54 4.84
CA SER A 134 12.29 11.31 5.88
C SER A 134 12.81 9.87 5.96
N ILE A 135 12.28 8.95 5.16
CA ILE A 135 12.75 7.55 5.14
C ILE A 135 14.19 7.52 4.61
N TYR A 136 15.09 6.99 5.42
CA TYR A 136 16.45 6.76 4.99
C TYR A 136 16.54 5.43 4.22
N GLY A 137 16.80 5.50 2.93
CA GLY A 137 16.79 4.34 2.03
C GLY A 137 15.39 4.01 1.51
N SER A 138 15.14 2.74 1.24
CA SER A 138 13.86 2.27 0.70
C SER A 138 12.85 1.93 1.80
N GLY A 139 11.60 2.24 1.58
CA GLY A 139 10.54 1.94 2.55
C GLY A 139 9.17 2.38 2.09
N TRP A 140 8.24 2.36 3.01
CA TRP A 140 6.84 2.73 2.81
C TRP A 140 6.37 3.70 3.89
N VAL A 141 5.49 4.61 3.54
CA VAL A 141 4.75 5.44 4.47
C VAL A 141 3.29 5.03 4.47
N TRP A 142 2.70 4.94 5.67
CA TRP A 142 1.36 4.40 5.88
C TRP A 142 0.51 5.31 6.75
N LEU A 143 -0.77 5.43 6.41
CA LEU A 143 -1.82 5.82 7.34
C LEU A 143 -2.43 4.55 7.89
N VAL A 144 -2.39 4.38 9.21
CA VAL A 144 -2.90 3.19 9.90
C VAL A 144 -4.01 3.55 10.86
N LYS A 145 -4.99 2.63 10.98
CA LYS A 145 -5.98 2.64 12.05
C LYS A 145 -5.46 1.74 13.17
N ASN A 146 -5.17 2.34 14.32
CA ASN A 146 -4.76 1.62 15.51
C ASN A 146 -5.81 1.85 16.61
N LYS A 147 -6.68 0.86 16.83
CA LYS A 147 -7.91 0.99 17.61
C LYS A 147 -8.76 2.13 17.03
N ASP A 148 -8.99 3.20 17.79
CA ASP A 148 -9.81 4.35 17.37
C ASP A 148 -8.98 5.54 16.87
N LYS A 149 -7.66 5.38 16.70
CA LYS A 149 -6.75 6.45 16.31
C LYS A 149 -6.18 6.22 14.92
N LEU A 150 -6.02 7.30 14.17
CA LEU A 150 -5.20 7.33 12.97
C LEU A 150 -3.77 7.73 13.32
N GLU A 151 -2.81 7.03 12.75
CA GLU A 151 -1.38 7.32 12.91
C GLU A 151 -0.68 7.27 11.54
N ILE A 152 0.33 8.12 11.34
CA ILE A 152 1.22 8.04 10.18
C ILE A 152 2.51 7.37 10.65
N ILE A 153 2.84 6.23 10.04
CA ILE A 153 4.05 5.48 10.35
C ILE A 153 4.85 5.17 9.10
N THR A 154 6.11 4.84 9.26
CA THR A 154 6.98 4.36 8.19
C THR A 154 7.49 2.96 8.48
N THR A 155 7.76 2.19 7.44
CA THR A 155 8.38 0.88 7.55
C THR A 155 9.53 0.75 6.56
N PRO A 156 10.65 0.11 6.93
CA PRO A 156 11.78 -0.07 6.04
C PRO A 156 11.50 -1.17 5.00
N ASN A 157 12.15 -1.08 3.86
CA ASN A 157 12.14 -2.09 2.82
C ASN A 157 10.70 -2.50 2.42
N GLN A 158 10.37 -3.79 2.51
CA GLN A 158 9.03 -4.32 2.22
C GLN A 158 8.25 -4.67 3.50
N ASP A 159 8.71 -4.21 4.65
CA ASP A 159 7.95 -4.32 5.88
C ASP A 159 6.64 -3.52 5.80
N ASN A 160 5.67 -3.93 6.59
CA ASN A 160 4.38 -3.25 6.66
C ASN A 160 3.77 -3.31 8.08
N PRO A 161 2.74 -2.49 8.36
CA PRO A 161 2.14 -2.41 9.70
C PRO A 161 1.60 -3.74 10.23
N LEU A 162 1.17 -4.67 9.37
CA LEU A 162 0.63 -5.97 9.80
C LEU A 162 1.71 -6.87 10.40
N MET A 163 2.92 -6.84 9.84
CA MET A 163 4.08 -7.62 10.33
C MET A 163 4.46 -7.23 11.76
N HIS A 164 4.32 -5.96 12.08
CA HIS A 164 4.74 -5.40 13.37
C HIS A 164 3.57 -5.13 14.32
N ARG A 165 2.34 -5.50 13.93
CA ARG A 165 1.11 -5.24 14.71
C ARG A 165 0.93 -3.76 15.07
N GLN A 166 1.31 -2.87 14.15
CA GLN A 166 1.26 -1.42 14.33
C GLN A 166 -0.07 -0.79 13.86
N GLY A 167 -1.08 -1.61 13.64
CA GLY A 167 -2.39 -1.15 13.18
C GLY A 167 -2.76 -1.70 11.81
N GLN A 168 -3.90 -1.27 11.34
CA GLN A 168 -4.53 -1.68 10.10
C GLN A 168 -4.22 -0.65 9.01
N PRO A 169 -3.50 -1.01 7.94
CA PRO A 169 -3.23 -0.07 6.84
C PRO A 169 -4.54 0.38 6.18
N VAL A 170 -4.72 1.69 6.11
CA VAL A 170 -5.86 2.34 5.45
C VAL A 170 -5.45 2.97 4.13
N PHE A 171 -4.22 3.49 4.09
CA PHE A 171 -3.61 4.12 2.93
C PHE A 171 -2.10 3.98 3.04
N GLY A 172 -1.37 3.94 1.92
CA GLY A 172 0.08 3.87 1.93
C GLY A 172 0.68 4.34 0.62
N ASN A 173 1.96 4.70 0.65
CA ASN A 173 2.74 5.04 -0.53
C ASN A 173 4.08 4.34 -0.52
N ASP A 174 4.51 3.92 -1.70
CA ASP A 174 5.82 3.34 -1.96
C ASP A 174 6.88 4.44 -2.10
N MET A 175 7.88 4.41 -1.24
CA MET A 175 9.01 5.35 -1.25
C MET A 175 10.30 4.71 -1.78
N TRP A 176 10.22 3.52 -2.39
CA TRP A 176 11.30 2.96 -3.16
C TRP A 176 11.50 3.77 -4.45
N GLU A 177 12.74 3.96 -4.87
CA GLU A 177 13.08 4.72 -6.08
C GLU A 177 12.37 4.21 -7.35
N HIS A 178 12.13 2.91 -7.45
CA HIS A 178 11.42 2.34 -8.59
C HIS A 178 9.97 2.87 -8.76
N ALA A 179 9.39 3.44 -7.71
CA ALA A 179 8.04 3.99 -7.77
C ALA A 179 7.98 5.37 -8.44
N TYR A 180 9.11 6.11 -8.51
CA TYR A 180 9.10 7.51 -8.95
C TYR A 180 10.31 7.94 -9.79
N TYR A 181 11.45 7.25 -9.74
CA TYR A 181 12.70 7.75 -10.29
C TYR A 181 12.68 8.00 -11.81
N LEU A 182 11.89 7.23 -12.57
CA LEU A 182 11.74 7.44 -14.01
C LEU A 182 10.97 8.72 -14.36
N ASP A 183 10.06 9.14 -13.50
CA ASP A 183 9.20 10.31 -13.73
C ASP A 183 9.79 11.56 -13.07
N ASP A 184 10.36 11.41 -11.88
CA ASP A 184 10.74 12.51 -10.98
C ASP A 184 12.25 12.58 -10.71
N GLY A 185 13.03 11.58 -11.13
CA GLY A 185 14.42 11.49 -10.71
C GLY A 185 14.52 11.42 -9.17
N PRO A 186 15.43 12.20 -8.54
CA PRO A 186 15.61 12.16 -7.08
C PRO A 186 14.55 12.96 -6.30
N TYR A 187 13.54 13.55 -6.95
CA TYR A 187 12.58 14.47 -6.33
C TYR A 187 11.34 13.75 -5.83
N ASN A 188 11.47 13.06 -4.69
CA ASN A 188 10.39 12.28 -4.10
C ASN A 188 9.24 13.12 -3.49
N GLU A 189 9.46 14.39 -3.20
CA GLU A 189 8.40 15.30 -2.73
C GLU A 189 7.39 15.59 -3.83
N GLU A 190 7.85 15.85 -5.05
CA GLU A 190 7.03 16.08 -6.24
C GLU A 190 6.23 14.83 -6.59
N PHE A 191 6.86 13.65 -6.51
CA PHE A 191 6.17 12.38 -6.65
C PHE A 191 5.01 12.26 -5.65
N MET A 192 5.23 12.55 -4.37
CA MET A 192 4.18 12.46 -3.37
C MET A 192 3.02 13.42 -3.66
N ASP A 193 3.29 14.63 -4.13
CA ASP A 193 2.24 15.58 -4.52
C ASP A 193 1.41 15.08 -5.69
N ARG A 194 2.03 14.42 -6.67
CA ARG A 194 1.33 13.81 -7.81
C ARG A 194 0.58 12.55 -7.41
N TYR A 195 1.15 11.72 -6.53
CA TYR A 195 0.50 10.54 -6.01
C TYR A 195 -0.85 10.86 -5.36
N PHE A 196 -0.93 11.93 -4.56
CA PHE A 196 -2.19 12.39 -3.95
C PHE A 196 -3.30 12.73 -4.97
N LYS A 197 -2.96 12.97 -6.24
CA LYS A 197 -3.93 13.27 -7.30
C LYS A 197 -4.66 12.03 -7.85
N VAL A 198 -4.08 10.86 -7.63
CA VAL A 198 -4.61 9.58 -8.13
C VAL A 198 -5.15 8.68 -7.02
N VAL A 199 -5.14 9.13 -5.77
CA VAL A 199 -5.61 8.33 -4.63
C VAL A 199 -7.11 8.07 -4.71
N ASP A 200 -7.49 6.81 -4.52
CA ASP A 200 -8.88 6.36 -4.33
C ASP A 200 -9.29 6.46 -2.85
N TRP A 201 -9.71 7.65 -2.43
CA TRP A 201 -10.17 7.89 -1.06
C TRP A 201 -11.44 7.13 -0.70
N ASP A 202 -12.24 6.74 -1.68
CA ASP A 202 -13.44 5.92 -1.44
C ASP A 202 -13.02 4.51 -1.03
N PHE A 203 -12.02 3.95 -1.71
CA PHE A 203 -11.42 2.68 -1.32
C PHE A 203 -10.76 2.77 0.07
N CYS A 204 -9.95 3.81 0.32
CA CYS A 204 -9.34 4.03 1.63
C CYS A 204 -10.40 4.13 2.75
N ASN A 205 -11.51 4.83 2.51
CA ASN A 205 -12.61 4.88 3.45
C ASN A 205 -13.24 3.51 3.70
N SER A 206 -13.39 2.68 2.65
CA SER A 206 -13.92 1.31 2.80
C SER A 206 -13.06 0.44 3.70
N LEU A 207 -11.74 0.59 3.63
CA LEU A 207 -10.80 -0.08 4.54
C LEU A 207 -10.90 0.45 5.97
N PHE A 208 -11.06 1.77 6.14
CA PHE A 208 -11.15 2.40 7.45
C PHE A 208 -12.38 1.94 8.23
N ILE A 209 -13.54 1.77 7.56
CA ILE A 209 -14.78 1.29 8.18
C ILE A 209 -14.84 -0.24 8.35
N SER A 210 -13.92 -0.98 7.73
CA SER A 210 -13.79 -2.43 7.92
C SER A 210 -13.16 -2.70 9.29
N ASN A 211 -13.87 -3.34 10.17
CA ASN A 211 -13.42 -3.68 11.53
C ASN A 211 -12.76 -5.06 11.59
#